data_16f6fb7e71ebd9ec2f782e775dd9ca97
#
_entry.id   16f6fb7e71ebd9ec2f782e775dd9ca97
#
_cell.length_a   1.000
_cell.length_b   1.000
_cell.length_c   1.000
_cell.angle_alpha   90.00
_cell.angle_beta   90.00
_cell.angle_gamma   90.00
#
_symmetry.space_group_name_H-M   'P 1'
#
loop_
_entity.id
_entity.type
_entity.pdbx_description
1 polymer ?
#
loop_
_entity_poly.entity_id
_entity_poly.type
_entity_poly.pdbx_seq_one_letter_code
_entity_poly.pdbx_strand_id
1 'polypeptide(L)'
;MVEDTPDDLVHELFTESFWRGHALGRPILGTKETVESFSREALRDYFTDTYSAPNLIVAAVGNIEHERVKDLVAHAFEGLPRTSRPVTEEPPVVVPHTMVRNKELEQSHVCLGTSGYQQDHTDRYVSYVLNTILGGSMSSRLFQNVREKRGLAYSVFSGLSAYRDTGSMTIYAGCANDAVGELIDVVVAELRRLKEEALPEPELRRAKDHLKGSLMLNLESTSSRMSHLARQEIYFDRQFGLDDTLAGVERVTADDMQRVAHDLFADGSLGATVLGAVNGLKISRDRLSLG
;
A
#
# COMPACT_ATOMS: atom_id res chain seq x y z
N MET A 1 -17.19 -4.64 -13.51
CA MET A 1 -16.14 -3.66 -13.17
C MET A 1 -15.91 -3.69 -11.69
N VAL A 2 -15.38 -2.65 -10.99
CA VAL A 2 -15.02 -2.76 -9.54
C VAL A 2 -16.21 -3.24 -8.69
N GLU A 3 -17.42 -2.77 -8.94
CA GLU A 3 -18.64 -3.26 -8.26
C GLU A 3 -18.91 -4.77 -8.43
N ASP A 4 -18.36 -5.39 -9.46
CA ASP A 4 -18.51 -6.83 -9.75
C ASP A 4 -17.31 -7.65 -9.27
N THR A 5 -16.29 -6.99 -8.71
CA THR A 5 -15.06 -7.59 -8.18
C THR A 5 -14.95 -7.24 -6.70
N PRO A 6 -15.56 -8.04 -5.80
CA PRO A 6 -15.71 -7.68 -4.39
C PRO A 6 -14.39 -7.48 -3.63
N ASP A 7 -13.33 -8.18 -4.03
CA ASP A 7 -11.97 -8.02 -3.50
C ASP A 7 -11.37 -6.66 -3.87
N ASP A 8 -11.58 -6.15 -5.08
CA ASP A 8 -11.17 -4.79 -5.46
C ASP A 8 -12.06 -3.74 -4.77
N LEU A 9 -13.37 -3.99 -4.74
CA LEU A 9 -14.34 -3.06 -4.18
C LEU A 9 -14.09 -2.78 -2.68
N VAL A 10 -13.72 -3.78 -1.89
CA VAL A 10 -13.46 -3.56 -0.46
C VAL A 10 -12.26 -2.65 -0.24
N HIS A 11 -11.24 -2.73 -1.10
CA HIS A 11 -10.08 -1.84 -1.06
C HIS A 11 -10.45 -0.40 -1.44
N GLU A 12 -11.31 -0.22 -2.44
CA GLU A 12 -11.79 1.11 -2.83
C GLU A 12 -12.62 1.75 -1.70
N LEU A 13 -13.57 1.02 -1.12
CA LEU A 13 -14.37 1.46 0.02
C LEU A 13 -13.52 1.79 1.26
N PHE A 14 -12.50 0.97 1.52
CA PHE A 14 -11.55 1.24 2.58
C PHE A 14 -10.80 2.55 2.33
N THR A 15 -10.24 2.73 1.15
CA THR A 15 -9.44 3.90 0.75
C THR A 15 -10.27 5.19 0.83
N GLU A 16 -11.51 5.15 0.33
CA GLU A 16 -12.45 6.28 0.40
C GLU A 16 -12.74 6.72 1.84
N SER A 17 -12.94 5.76 2.73
CA SER A 17 -13.22 6.03 4.14
C SER A 17 -11.97 6.45 4.90
N PHE A 18 -10.81 5.87 4.57
CA PHE A 18 -9.54 6.06 5.24
C PHE A 18 -8.94 7.45 4.97
N TRP A 19 -9.03 7.93 3.72
CA TRP A 19 -8.60 9.27 3.32
C TRP A 19 -9.79 10.16 2.94
N ARG A 20 -10.80 10.15 3.80
CA ARG A 20 -12.04 10.90 3.58
C ARG A 20 -11.78 12.39 3.37
N GLY A 21 -12.32 12.92 2.29
CA GLY A 21 -12.22 14.35 1.95
C GLY A 21 -10.95 14.74 1.17
N HIS A 22 -10.01 13.83 1.00
CA HIS A 22 -8.80 14.05 0.20
C HIS A 22 -8.88 13.39 -1.19
N ALA A 23 -8.11 13.89 -2.17
CA ALA A 23 -8.09 13.34 -3.52
C ALA A 23 -7.65 11.86 -3.55
N LEU A 24 -6.74 11.45 -2.67
CA LEU A 24 -6.28 10.08 -2.53
C LEU A 24 -7.39 9.08 -2.15
N GLY A 25 -8.46 9.54 -1.50
CA GLY A 25 -9.63 8.74 -1.16
C GLY A 25 -10.68 8.65 -2.27
N ARG A 26 -10.47 9.31 -3.42
CA ARG A 26 -11.44 9.25 -4.52
C ARG A 26 -11.22 7.98 -5.36
N PRO A 27 -12.31 7.36 -5.87
CA PRO A 27 -12.19 6.22 -6.77
C PRO A 27 -11.43 6.60 -8.05
N ILE A 28 -10.43 5.79 -8.44
CA ILE A 28 -9.58 6.07 -9.61
C ILE A 28 -10.40 6.10 -10.90
N LEU A 29 -11.41 5.24 -11.02
CA LEU A 29 -12.29 5.19 -12.18
C LEU A 29 -13.36 6.30 -12.19
N GLY A 30 -13.45 7.09 -11.12
CA GLY A 30 -14.49 8.10 -10.94
C GLY A 30 -15.88 7.48 -10.78
N THR A 31 -16.90 8.36 -10.89
CA THR A 31 -18.31 7.93 -10.93
C THR A 31 -18.85 8.08 -12.36
N LYS A 32 -20.00 7.46 -12.63
CA LYS A 32 -20.68 7.59 -13.93
C LYS A 32 -20.91 9.07 -14.27
N GLU A 33 -21.35 9.86 -13.29
CA GLU A 33 -21.64 11.29 -13.44
C GLU A 33 -20.37 12.09 -13.76
N THR A 34 -19.24 11.78 -13.09
CA THR A 34 -17.96 12.43 -13.39
C THR A 34 -17.46 12.12 -14.79
N VAL A 35 -17.54 10.84 -15.21
CA VAL A 35 -17.12 10.44 -16.56
C VAL A 35 -18.00 11.06 -17.64
N GLU A 36 -19.32 11.09 -17.44
CA GLU A 36 -20.27 11.72 -18.37
C GLU A 36 -20.11 13.26 -18.44
N SER A 37 -19.54 13.89 -17.42
CA SER A 37 -19.29 15.34 -17.39
C SER A 37 -18.05 15.78 -18.16
N PHE A 38 -17.15 14.86 -18.54
CA PHE A 38 -15.94 15.24 -19.25
C PHE A 38 -16.21 15.70 -20.68
N SER A 39 -15.87 16.95 -20.96
CA SER A 39 -15.83 17.46 -22.33
C SER A 39 -14.44 17.29 -22.93
N ARG A 40 -14.35 17.39 -24.27
CA ARG A 40 -13.08 17.40 -24.98
C ARG A 40 -12.19 18.56 -24.52
N GLU A 41 -12.78 19.71 -24.27
CA GLU A 41 -12.09 20.92 -23.82
C GLU A 41 -11.48 20.70 -22.42
N ALA A 42 -12.26 20.16 -21.47
CA ALA A 42 -11.79 19.87 -20.13
C ALA A 42 -10.60 18.88 -20.12
N LEU A 43 -10.66 17.83 -20.95
CA LEU A 43 -9.56 16.87 -21.09
C LEU A 43 -8.33 17.51 -21.73
N ARG A 44 -8.52 18.38 -22.74
CA ARG A 44 -7.41 19.09 -23.39
C ARG A 44 -6.74 20.09 -22.45
N ASP A 45 -7.52 20.83 -21.69
CA ASP A 45 -7.01 21.81 -20.73
C ASP A 45 -6.22 21.10 -19.63
N TYR A 46 -6.77 20.00 -19.07
CA TYR A 46 -6.05 19.16 -18.10
C TYR A 46 -4.72 18.63 -18.66
N PHE A 47 -4.74 18.12 -19.90
CA PHE A 47 -3.51 17.64 -20.56
C PHE A 47 -2.49 18.73 -20.70
N THR A 48 -2.89 19.90 -21.19
CA THR A 48 -2.00 21.05 -21.43
C THR A 48 -1.38 21.59 -20.11
N ASP A 49 -2.18 21.62 -19.05
CA ASP A 49 -1.73 22.13 -17.75
C ASP A 49 -0.81 21.13 -17.02
N THR A 50 -1.02 19.82 -17.21
CA THR A 50 -0.36 18.79 -16.44
C THR A 50 0.88 18.23 -17.13
N TYR A 51 0.81 18.02 -18.47
CA TYR A 51 1.89 17.41 -19.23
C TYR A 51 2.87 18.44 -19.74
N SER A 52 3.75 18.88 -18.85
CA SER A 52 4.86 19.79 -19.12
C SER A 52 6.20 19.10 -18.85
N ALA A 53 7.29 19.58 -19.45
CA ALA A 53 8.61 18.96 -19.31
C ALA A 53 9.06 18.77 -17.85
N PRO A 54 8.81 19.72 -16.92
CA PRO A 54 9.17 19.53 -15.51
C PRO A 54 8.35 18.43 -14.78
N ASN A 55 7.20 18.04 -15.31
CA ASN A 55 6.33 17.02 -14.70
C ASN A 55 6.52 15.63 -15.30
N LEU A 56 7.49 15.44 -16.20
CA LEU A 56 7.68 14.17 -16.89
C LEU A 56 9.03 13.54 -16.54
N ILE A 57 8.99 12.29 -16.17
CA ILE A 57 10.16 11.43 -15.98
C ILE A 57 10.09 10.31 -17.00
N VAL A 58 11.13 10.13 -17.79
CA VAL A 58 11.25 9.03 -18.74
C VAL A 58 12.30 8.05 -18.23
N ALA A 59 11.88 6.82 -17.99
CA ALA A 59 12.78 5.73 -17.61
C ALA A 59 12.84 4.68 -18.72
N ALA A 60 14.06 4.24 -19.04
CA ALA A 60 14.29 3.21 -20.05
C ALA A 60 15.35 2.21 -19.55
N VAL A 61 15.06 0.92 -19.71
CA VAL A 61 15.97 -0.17 -19.32
C VAL A 61 15.99 -1.24 -20.41
N GLY A 62 17.17 -1.68 -20.79
CA GLY A 62 17.35 -2.73 -21.80
C GLY A 62 18.73 -2.68 -22.44
N ASN A 63 18.88 -3.34 -23.59
CA ASN A 63 20.08 -3.22 -24.43
C ASN A 63 20.02 -1.93 -25.26
N ILE A 64 20.31 -0.80 -24.63
CA ILE A 64 20.15 0.54 -25.19
C ILE A 64 21.38 1.39 -24.89
N GLU A 65 21.62 2.39 -25.74
CA GLU A 65 22.65 3.40 -25.53
C GLU A 65 22.02 4.67 -24.94
N HIS A 66 22.53 5.12 -23.81
CA HIS A 66 21.98 6.26 -23.05
C HIS A 66 21.82 7.52 -23.90
N GLU A 67 22.88 7.95 -24.59
CA GLU A 67 22.85 9.20 -25.38
C GLU A 67 21.82 9.12 -26.52
N ARG A 68 21.71 7.96 -27.16
CA ARG A 68 20.70 7.76 -28.21
C ARG A 68 19.27 7.88 -27.69
N VAL A 69 18.97 7.28 -26.51
CA VAL A 69 17.65 7.40 -25.89
C VAL A 69 17.39 8.84 -25.49
N LYS A 70 18.36 9.51 -24.88
CA LYS A 70 18.27 10.91 -24.48
C LYS A 70 17.96 11.82 -25.69
N ASP A 71 18.65 11.65 -26.82
CA ASP A 71 18.42 12.44 -28.04
C ASP A 71 17.00 12.18 -28.61
N LEU A 72 16.55 10.92 -28.65
CA LEU A 72 15.21 10.58 -29.08
C LEU A 72 14.12 11.21 -28.21
N VAL A 73 14.30 11.17 -26.88
CA VAL A 73 13.37 11.77 -25.92
C VAL A 73 13.39 13.29 -26.06
N ALA A 74 14.57 13.92 -26.16
CA ALA A 74 14.69 15.36 -26.33
C ALA A 74 13.97 15.84 -27.60
N HIS A 75 14.14 15.12 -28.71
CA HIS A 75 13.46 15.46 -29.97
C HIS A 75 11.93 15.22 -29.89
N ALA A 76 11.50 14.09 -29.30
CA ALA A 76 10.08 13.75 -29.19
C ALA A 76 9.28 14.73 -28.31
N PHE A 77 9.93 15.31 -27.30
CA PHE A 77 9.31 16.21 -26.33
C PHE A 77 9.73 17.68 -26.47
N GLU A 78 10.37 18.06 -27.60
CA GLU A 78 10.84 19.41 -27.85
C GLU A 78 9.74 20.47 -27.74
N GLY A 79 8.49 20.11 -28.13
CA GLY A 79 7.33 21.00 -28.10
C GLY A 79 6.60 21.13 -26.77
N LEU A 80 7.04 20.44 -25.71
CA LEU A 80 6.36 20.51 -24.43
C LEU A 80 6.60 21.85 -23.71
N PRO A 81 5.59 22.36 -22.97
CA PRO A 81 5.78 23.51 -22.10
C PRO A 81 6.91 23.29 -21.10
N ARG A 82 7.74 24.31 -20.88
CA ARG A 82 8.85 24.27 -19.93
C ARG A 82 8.49 24.77 -18.53
N THR A 83 7.26 25.19 -18.34
CA THR A 83 6.73 25.64 -17.05
C THR A 83 5.60 24.74 -16.64
N SER A 84 5.58 24.33 -15.37
CA SER A 84 4.46 23.60 -14.77
C SER A 84 3.68 24.52 -13.83
N ARG A 85 2.39 24.28 -13.72
CA ARG A 85 1.60 24.83 -12.64
C ARG A 85 1.93 24.03 -11.36
N PRO A 86 2.41 24.64 -10.29
CA PRO A 86 2.63 23.92 -9.04
C PRO A 86 1.29 23.42 -8.52
N VAL A 87 1.21 22.12 -8.29
CA VAL A 87 0.09 21.51 -7.57
C VAL A 87 0.52 21.44 -6.10
N THR A 88 -0.11 22.27 -5.28
CA THR A 88 0.08 22.21 -3.83
C THR A 88 -1.14 21.51 -3.25
N GLU A 89 -0.94 20.30 -2.75
CA GLU A 89 -1.94 19.56 -2.00
C GLU A 89 -1.46 19.46 -0.55
N GLU A 90 -2.40 19.56 0.39
CA GLU A 90 -2.10 19.26 1.78
C GLU A 90 -2.01 17.75 1.97
N PRO A 91 -1.11 17.24 2.84
CA PRO A 91 -1.03 15.82 3.12
C PRO A 91 -2.38 15.27 3.60
N PRO A 92 -2.79 14.07 3.15
CA PRO A 92 -4.04 13.48 3.58
C PRO A 92 -4.01 13.11 5.07
N VAL A 93 -5.11 13.37 5.75
CA VAL A 93 -5.30 12.96 7.13
C VAL A 93 -5.98 11.59 7.17
N VAL A 94 -5.36 10.66 7.88
CA VAL A 94 -5.95 9.33 8.12
C VAL A 94 -7.16 9.45 9.03
N VAL A 95 -8.29 8.88 8.61
CA VAL A 95 -9.52 8.83 9.40
C VAL A 95 -9.80 7.38 9.82
N PRO A 96 -9.50 7.00 11.06
CA PRO A 96 -9.88 5.69 11.58
C PRO A 96 -11.41 5.53 11.51
N HIS A 97 -11.86 4.47 10.85
CA HIS A 97 -13.29 4.29 10.56
C HIS A 97 -13.73 2.84 10.82
N THR A 98 -15.02 2.65 10.85
CA THR A 98 -15.64 1.33 10.81
C THR A 98 -16.78 1.38 9.80
N MET A 99 -16.65 0.62 8.71
CA MET A 99 -17.63 0.51 7.65
C MET A 99 -18.04 -0.96 7.47
N VAL A 100 -19.34 -1.20 7.40
CA VAL A 100 -19.91 -2.51 7.04
C VAL A 100 -20.88 -2.27 5.90
N ARG A 101 -20.55 -2.79 4.70
CA ARG A 101 -21.46 -2.77 3.54
C ARG A 101 -22.02 -4.16 3.33
N ASN A 102 -23.34 -4.31 3.54
CA ASN A 102 -24.00 -5.56 3.26
C ASN A 102 -24.20 -5.76 1.77
N LYS A 103 -23.73 -6.88 1.24
CA LYS A 103 -23.89 -7.31 -0.14
C LYS A 103 -23.98 -8.82 -0.16
N GLU A 104 -24.94 -9.39 -0.88
CA GLU A 104 -25.09 -10.82 -1.04
C GLU A 104 -23.90 -11.40 -1.81
N LEU A 105 -22.97 -12.01 -1.08
CA LEU A 105 -21.73 -12.60 -1.58
C LEU A 105 -21.52 -13.96 -0.90
N GLU A 106 -20.86 -14.89 -1.60
CA GLU A 106 -20.51 -16.21 -1.06
C GLU A 106 -19.51 -16.10 0.11
N GLN A 107 -18.64 -15.09 0.07
CA GLN A 107 -17.67 -14.79 1.14
C GLN A 107 -17.67 -13.32 1.49
N SER A 108 -17.24 -13.00 2.69
CA SER A 108 -16.98 -11.63 3.14
C SER A 108 -15.53 -11.24 2.86
N HIS A 109 -15.36 -9.98 2.44
CA HIS A 109 -14.08 -9.34 2.21
C HIS A 109 -13.84 -8.31 3.32
N VAL A 110 -12.71 -8.44 4.00
CA VAL A 110 -12.33 -7.60 5.13
C VAL A 110 -11.06 -6.86 4.79
N CYS A 111 -11.07 -5.53 4.94
CA CYS A 111 -9.89 -4.69 4.84
C CYS A 111 -9.71 -3.93 6.16
N LEU A 112 -8.56 -4.14 6.81
CA LEU A 112 -8.15 -3.45 8.02
C LEU A 112 -6.90 -2.63 7.69
N GLY A 113 -6.69 -1.50 8.34
CA GLY A 113 -5.44 -0.76 8.10
C GLY A 113 -5.21 0.40 9.05
N THR A 114 -3.94 0.78 9.13
CA THR A 114 -3.42 1.91 9.89
C THR A 114 -2.66 2.85 8.96
N SER A 115 -2.30 4.04 9.47
CA SER A 115 -1.31 4.89 8.81
C SER A 115 -0.03 4.10 8.53
N GLY A 116 0.67 4.47 7.48
CA GLY A 116 2.01 3.99 7.15
C GLY A 116 2.94 5.18 6.93
N TYR A 117 4.20 4.89 6.72
CA TYR A 117 5.19 5.92 6.43
C TYR A 117 5.16 6.33 4.95
N GLN A 118 5.54 7.56 4.69
CA GLN A 118 5.82 8.06 3.35
C GLN A 118 7.02 7.34 2.73
N GLN A 119 7.16 7.42 1.41
CA GLN A 119 8.11 6.61 0.64
C GLN A 119 9.58 6.87 1.02
N ASP A 120 9.94 8.09 1.37
CA ASP A 120 11.31 8.50 1.72
C ASP A 120 11.60 8.48 3.23
N HIS A 121 10.67 7.94 4.04
CA HIS A 121 10.85 7.84 5.49
C HIS A 121 12.09 7.03 5.86
N THR A 122 12.76 7.42 6.94
CA THR A 122 13.97 6.74 7.43
C THR A 122 13.73 5.29 7.82
N ASP A 123 12.54 4.99 8.37
CA ASP A 123 12.13 3.67 8.81
C ASP A 123 11.43 2.82 7.73
N ARG A 124 11.51 3.22 6.44
CA ARG A 124 10.87 2.46 5.35
C ARG A 124 11.30 0.99 5.30
N TYR A 125 12.58 0.70 5.56
CA TYR A 125 13.08 -0.67 5.56
C TYR A 125 12.53 -1.49 6.73
N VAL A 126 12.36 -0.84 7.89
CA VAL A 126 11.71 -1.46 9.06
C VAL A 126 10.28 -1.82 8.72
N SER A 127 9.53 -0.92 8.07
CA SER A 127 8.16 -1.17 7.62
C SER A 127 8.07 -2.32 6.61
N TYR A 128 9.03 -2.45 5.68
CA TYR A 128 9.06 -3.55 4.73
C TYR A 128 9.27 -4.90 5.42
N VAL A 129 10.19 -4.95 6.40
CA VAL A 129 10.42 -6.16 7.21
C VAL A 129 9.19 -6.47 8.06
N LEU A 130 8.58 -5.45 8.70
CA LEU A 130 7.36 -5.60 9.50
C LEU A 130 6.21 -6.17 8.66
N ASN A 131 5.98 -5.62 7.47
CA ASN A 131 4.97 -6.15 6.55
C ASN A 131 5.26 -7.60 6.15
N THR A 132 6.51 -7.96 5.91
CA THR A 132 6.91 -9.34 5.56
C THR A 132 6.58 -10.32 6.69
N ILE A 133 6.79 -9.93 7.94
CA ILE A 133 6.47 -10.72 9.13
C ILE A 133 4.95 -10.79 9.34
N LEU A 134 4.25 -9.67 9.17
CA LEU A 134 2.81 -9.59 9.44
C LEU A 134 2.00 -10.42 8.44
N GLY A 135 2.12 -10.13 7.13
CA GLY A 135 1.28 -10.76 6.11
C GLY A 135 1.89 -10.81 4.71
N GLY A 136 3.15 -10.41 4.53
CA GLY A 136 3.82 -10.31 3.22
C GLY A 136 4.42 -11.60 2.69
N SER A 137 4.22 -12.75 3.36
CA SER A 137 4.76 -14.04 2.93
C SER A 137 3.90 -15.21 3.43
N MET A 138 4.10 -16.41 2.87
CA MET A 138 3.43 -17.63 3.36
C MET A 138 3.90 -18.05 4.76
N SER A 139 5.05 -17.60 5.21
CA SER A 139 5.54 -17.81 6.58
C SER A 139 5.16 -16.68 7.55
N SER A 140 4.40 -15.70 7.10
CA SER A 140 3.95 -14.56 7.91
C SER A 140 2.96 -14.97 9.00
N ARG A 141 2.85 -14.14 10.04
CA ARG A 141 1.98 -14.42 11.19
C ARG A 141 0.51 -14.56 10.80
N LEU A 142 0.01 -13.67 9.95
CA LEU A 142 -1.39 -13.74 9.49
C LEU A 142 -1.64 -14.99 8.64
N PHE A 143 -0.75 -15.30 7.69
CA PHE A 143 -0.93 -16.50 6.89
C PHE A 143 -0.95 -17.76 7.76
N GLN A 144 -0.01 -17.88 8.71
CA GLN A 144 0.08 -19.03 9.61
C GLN A 144 -1.11 -19.10 10.60
N ASN A 145 -1.54 -17.97 11.19
CA ASN A 145 -2.53 -17.99 12.25
C ASN A 145 -3.97 -17.93 11.73
N VAL A 146 -4.21 -17.28 10.59
CA VAL A 146 -5.55 -17.16 10.00
C VAL A 146 -5.86 -18.33 9.07
N ARG A 147 -4.94 -18.61 8.12
CA ARG A 147 -5.15 -19.60 7.07
C ARG A 147 -4.77 -21.01 7.54
N GLU A 148 -3.51 -21.23 7.94
CA GLU A 148 -2.99 -22.57 8.17
C GLU A 148 -3.54 -23.20 9.46
N LYS A 149 -3.55 -22.47 10.57
CA LYS A 149 -3.94 -23.02 11.87
C LYS A 149 -5.46 -23.02 12.11
N ARG A 150 -6.16 -21.97 11.62
CA ARG A 150 -7.60 -21.81 11.89
C ARG A 150 -8.49 -22.03 10.68
N GLY A 151 -7.96 -21.96 9.46
CA GLY A 151 -8.77 -22.12 8.26
C GLY A 151 -9.83 -21.02 8.07
N LEU A 152 -9.64 -19.83 8.68
CA LEU A 152 -10.62 -18.75 8.65
C LEU A 152 -10.71 -18.07 7.29
N ALA A 153 -9.59 -17.99 6.56
CA ALA A 153 -9.53 -17.33 5.26
C ALA A 153 -8.63 -18.11 4.29
N TYR A 154 -9.05 -18.22 3.03
CA TYR A 154 -8.22 -18.79 1.98
C TYR A 154 -7.14 -17.77 1.54
N SER A 155 -7.52 -16.51 1.43
CA SER A 155 -6.63 -15.41 1.08
C SER A 155 -6.50 -14.47 2.27
N VAL A 156 -5.28 -14.26 2.75
CA VAL A 156 -4.94 -13.28 3.76
C VAL A 156 -3.53 -12.75 3.50
N PHE A 157 -3.39 -11.43 3.47
CA PHE A 157 -2.10 -10.76 3.29
C PHE A 157 -2.11 -9.35 3.87
N SER A 158 -0.93 -8.80 4.07
CA SER A 158 -0.75 -7.38 4.36
C SER A 158 0.06 -6.71 3.25
N GLY A 159 -0.18 -5.41 3.06
CA GLY A 159 0.50 -4.58 2.06
C GLY A 159 0.79 -3.19 2.57
N LEU A 160 1.83 -2.58 2.00
CA LEU A 160 2.20 -1.19 2.23
C LEU A 160 1.89 -0.36 0.99
N SER A 161 1.21 0.76 1.20
CA SER A 161 1.10 1.82 0.20
C SER A 161 1.83 3.03 0.74
N ALA A 162 2.89 3.46 0.04
CA ALA A 162 3.68 4.61 0.42
C ALA A 162 3.64 5.65 -0.71
N TYR A 163 3.31 6.88 -0.36
CA TYR A 163 3.19 8.03 -1.24
C TYR A 163 4.27 9.06 -0.87
N ARG A 164 4.22 10.25 -1.47
CA ARG A 164 5.19 11.32 -1.22
C ARG A 164 5.12 11.84 0.22
N ASP A 165 3.92 11.92 0.78
CA ASP A 165 3.59 12.66 2.02
C ASP A 165 2.76 11.83 3.01
N THR A 166 2.42 10.61 2.67
CA THR A 166 1.62 9.70 3.50
C THR A 166 1.89 8.24 3.15
N GLY A 167 1.28 7.33 3.91
CA GLY A 167 1.23 5.91 3.61
C GLY A 167 0.15 5.20 4.41
N SER A 168 -0.05 3.93 4.07
CA SER A 168 -0.89 3.01 4.83
C SER A 168 -0.28 1.62 4.89
N MET A 169 -0.57 0.91 5.96
CA MET A 169 -0.41 -0.53 6.06
C MET A 169 -1.82 -1.14 6.09
N THR A 170 -2.13 -1.98 5.12
CA THR A 170 -3.44 -2.60 4.99
C THR A 170 -3.34 -4.11 5.12
N ILE A 171 -4.38 -4.72 5.67
CA ILE A 171 -4.54 -6.18 5.80
C ILE A 171 -5.84 -6.52 5.09
N TYR A 172 -5.77 -7.44 4.15
CA TYR A 172 -6.93 -7.99 3.47
C TYR A 172 -7.12 -9.45 3.85
N ALA A 173 -8.39 -9.86 3.98
CA ALA A 173 -8.75 -11.27 4.05
C ALA A 173 -10.13 -11.53 3.44
N GLY A 174 -10.25 -12.66 2.70
CA GLY A 174 -11.53 -13.23 2.25
C GLY A 174 -11.90 -14.42 3.13
N CYS A 175 -13.04 -14.36 3.81
CA CYS A 175 -13.48 -15.38 4.77
C CYS A 175 -14.98 -15.72 4.64
N ALA A 176 -15.42 -16.78 5.31
CA ALA A 176 -16.84 -17.08 5.44
C ALA A 176 -17.57 -15.94 6.18
N ASN A 177 -18.84 -15.72 5.84
CA ASN A 177 -19.62 -14.59 6.36
C ASN A 177 -19.76 -14.61 7.90
N ASP A 178 -19.81 -15.78 8.51
CA ASP A 178 -19.89 -15.99 9.96
C ASP A 178 -18.53 -15.91 10.67
N ALA A 179 -17.41 -16.01 9.94
CA ALA A 179 -16.05 -15.97 10.47
C ALA A 179 -15.47 -14.55 10.61
N VAL A 180 -16.15 -13.53 10.09
CA VAL A 180 -15.61 -12.13 10.06
C VAL A 180 -15.21 -11.65 11.45
N GLY A 181 -16.02 -11.92 12.45
CA GLY A 181 -15.74 -11.52 13.82
C GLY A 181 -14.46 -12.14 14.37
N GLU A 182 -14.31 -13.45 14.28
CA GLU A 182 -13.11 -14.17 14.73
C GLU A 182 -11.87 -13.73 13.95
N LEU A 183 -12.01 -13.54 12.63
CA LEU A 183 -10.92 -13.03 11.78
C LEU A 183 -10.38 -11.69 12.29
N ILE A 184 -11.26 -10.71 12.58
CA ILE A 184 -10.88 -9.41 13.11
C ILE A 184 -10.14 -9.58 14.45
N ASP A 185 -10.65 -10.41 15.36
CA ASP A 185 -10.03 -10.63 16.65
C ASP A 185 -8.62 -11.22 16.52
N VAL A 186 -8.42 -12.17 15.60
CA VAL A 186 -7.09 -12.76 15.33
C VAL A 186 -6.14 -11.71 14.76
N VAL A 187 -6.59 -10.89 13.81
CA VAL A 187 -5.74 -9.83 13.24
C VAL A 187 -5.34 -8.80 14.30
N VAL A 188 -6.30 -8.33 15.09
CA VAL A 188 -6.03 -7.37 16.19
C VAL A 188 -5.06 -7.96 17.20
N ALA A 189 -5.22 -9.24 17.57
CA ALA A 189 -4.30 -9.92 18.47
C ALA A 189 -2.87 -9.98 17.90
N GLU A 190 -2.69 -10.25 16.60
CA GLU A 190 -1.35 -10.27 15.99
C GLU A 190 -0.72 -8.88 15.94
N LEU A 191 -1.50 -7.81 15.71
CA LEU A 191 -0.99 -6.44 15.76
C LEU A 191 -0.53 -6.06 17.17
N ARG A 192 -1.29 -6.42 18.21
CA ARG A 192 -0.90 -6.23 19.62
C ARG A 192 0.37 -6.98 19.95
N ARG A 193 0.48 -8.25 19.53
CA ARG A 193 1.68 -9.07 19.76
C ARG A 193 2.94 -8.48 19.13
N LEU A 194 2.83 -7.87 17.97
CA LEU A 194 3.96 -7.17 17.33
C LEU A 194 4.43 -5.93 18.12
N LYS A 195 3.54 -5.30 18.88
CA LYS A 195 3.88 -4.20 19.80
C LYS A 195 4.51 -4.71 21.10
N GLU A 196 3.89 -5.71 21.69
CA GLU A 196 4.13 -6.09 23.11
C GLU A 196 5.20 -7.18 23.27
N GLU A 197 5.32 -8.09 22.30
CA GLU A 197 6.21 -9.22 22.39
C GLU A 197 7.54 -8.94 21.66
N ALA A 198 8.63 -9.31 22.30
CA ALA A 198 9.94 -9.26 21.64
C ALA A 198 9.96 -10.18 20.41
N LEU A 199 10.41 -9.63 19.27
CA LEU A 199 10.51 -10.38 18.03
C LEU A 199 11.66 -11.42 18.11
N PRO A 200 11.40 -12.72 17.91
CA PRO A 200 12.45 -13.73 17.90
C PRO A 200 13.46 -13.50 16.76
N GLU A 201 14.75 -13.57 17.07
CA GLU A 201 15.82 -13.37 16.07
C GLU A 201 15.68 -14.29 14.83
N PRO A 202 15.32 -15.58 14.96
CA PRO A 202 15.11 -16.42 13.79
C PRO A 202 13.95 -15.96 12.88
N GLU A 203 12.91 -15.32 13.45
CA GLU A 203 11.78 -14.76 12.67
C GLU A 203 12.23 -13.51 11.91
N LEU A 204 12.93 -12.60 12.57
CA LEU A 204 13.50 -11.41 11.96
C LEU A 204 14.46 -11.80 10.82
N ARG A 205 15.34 -12.76 11.05
CA ARG A 205 16.32 -13.23 10.05
C ARG A 205 15.62 -13.77 8.81
N ARG A 206 14.63 -14.65 8.97
CA ARG A 206 13.85 -15.20 7.84
C ARG A 206 13.16 -14.11 7.04
N ALA A 207 12.57 -13.11 7.70
CA ALA A 207 11.90 -12.01 7.02
C ALA A 207 12.88 -11.16 6.19
N LYS A 208 14.04 -10.83 6.74
CA LYS A 208 15.09 -10.11 6.01
C LYS A 208 15.60 -10.91 4.80
N ASP A 209 15.87 -12.20 4.96
CA ASP A 209 16.37 -13.05 3.88
C ASP A 209 15.32 -13.21 2.78
N HIS A 210 14.04 -13.38 3.14
CA HIS A 210 12.92 -13.40 2.19
C HIS A 210 12.82 -12.09 1.41
N LEU A 211 12.84 -10.96 2.10
CA LEU A 211 12.72 -9.64 1.47
C LEU A 211 13.89 -9.36 0.52
N LYS A 212 15.13 -9.65 0.94
CA LYS A 212 16.33 -9.49 0.10
C LYS A 212 16.27 -10.39 -1.14
N GLY A 213 15.92 -11.67 -0.95
CA GLY A 213 15.78 -12.61 -2.05
C GLY A 213 14.70 -12.19 -3.06
N SER A 214 13.52 -11.77 -2.58
CA SER A 214 12.43 -11.28 -3.42
C SER A 214 12.83 -10.03 -4.21
N LEU A 215 13.55 -9.10 -3.59
CA LEU A 215 14.04 -7.90 -4.26
C LEU A 215 15.05 -8.24 -5.37
N MET A 216 16.00 -9.14 -5.10
CA MET A 216 16.99 -9.55 -6.09
C MET A 216 16.33 -10.21 -7.30
N LEU A 217 15.41 -11.16 -7.08
CA LEU A 217 14.66 -11.84 -8.13
C LEU A 217 13.78 -10.87 -8.94
N ASN A 218 13.13 -9.93 -8.26
CA ASN A 218 12.28 -8.93 -8.93
C ASN A 218 13.11 -8.05 -9.89
N LEU A 219 14.33 -7.66 -9.51
CA LEU A 219 15.22 -6.83 -10.34
C LEU A 219 15.89 -7.58 -11.49
N GLU A 220 15.66 -8.88 -11.69
CA GLU A 220 16.03 -9.57 -12.92
C GLU A 220 15.16 -9.14 -14.11
N SER A 221 13.91 -8.74 -13.86
CA SER A 221 13.01 -8.20 -14.88
C SER A 221 13.41 -6.78 -15.29
N THR A 222 13.54 -6.53 -16.60
CA THR A 222 13.80 -5.20 -17.16
C THR A 222 12.68 -4.21 -16.84
N SER A 223 11.42 -4.65 -16.85
CA SER A 223 10.26 -3.82 -16.47
C SER A 223 10.30 -3.42 -14.99
N SER A 224 10.68 -4.34 -14.11
CA SER A 224 10.82 -4.05 -12.69
C SER A 224 11.98 -3.10 -12.42
N ARG A 225 13.11 -3.26 -13.12
CA ARG A 225 14.25 -2.31 -13.06
C ARG A 225 13.84 -0.92 -13.51
N MET A 226 13.10 -0.82 -14.62
CA MET A 226 12.61 0.46 -15.14
C MET A 226 11.71 1.16 -14.12
N SER A 227 10.73 0.43 -13.57
CA SER A 227 9.83 0.98 -12.54
C SER A 227 10.58 1.38 -11.27
N HIS A 228 11.60 0.60 -10.89
CA HIS A 228 12.45 0.91 -9.72
C HIS A 228 13.23 2.20 -9.91
N LEU A 229 13.88 2.39 -11.07
CA LEU A 229 14.59 3.63 -11.39
C LEU A 229 13.65 4.84 -11.41
N ALA A 230 12.49 4.73 -12.06
CA ALA A 230 11.50 5.79 -12.10
C ALA A 230 11.02 6.19 -10.69
N ARG A 231 10.72 5.20 -9.84
CA ARG A 231 10.31 5.45 -8.45
C ARG A 231 11.41 6.12 -7.63
N GLN A 232 12.67 5.72 -7.79
CA GLN A 232 13.77 6.36 -7.08
C GLN A 232 13.90 7.83 -7.45
N GLU A 233 13.76 8.17 -8.74
CA GLU A 233 13.78 9.55 -9.18
C GLU A 233 12.60 10.35 -8.63
N ILE A 234 11.37 9.81 -8.72
CA ILE A 234 10.14 10.49 -8.27
C ILE A 234 10.16 10.82 -6.78
N TYR A 235 10.66 9.89 -5.95
CA TYR A 235 10.52 10.00 -4.49
C TYR A 235 11.79 10.49 -3.79
N PHE A 236 12.96 10.32 -4.38
CA PHE A 236 14.23 10.58 -3.70
C PHE A 236 15.16 11.56 -4.45
N ASP A 237 14.84 11.92 -5.68
CA ASP A 237 15.70 12.73 -6.58
C ASP A 237 17.13 12.16 -6.69
N ARG A 238 17.29 10.86 -6.51
CA ARG A 238 18.57 10.15 -6.60
C ARG A 238 18.39 8.65 -6.80
N GLN A 239 19.42 8.02 -7.35
CA GLN A 239 19.48 6.59 -7.54
C GLN A 239 20.26 5.90 -6.40
N PHE A 240 19.78 4.74 -5.94
CA PHE A 240 20.48 3.89 -4.98
C PHE A 240 20.89 2.59 -5.63
N GLY A 241 22.07 2.09 -5.26
CA GLY A 241 22.48 0.73 -5.61
C GLY A 241 21.62 -0.34 -4.91
N LEU A 242 21.61 -1.52 -5.50
CA LEU A 242 21.00 -2.68 -4.86
C LEU A 242 21.64 -2.95 -3.48
N ASP A 243 22.97 -2.83 -3.39
CA ASP A 243 23.72 -3.04 -2.15
C ASP A 243 23.30 -2.08 -1.04
N ASP A 244 22.99 -0.81 -1.37
CA ASP A 244 22.49 0.17 -0.39
C ASP A 244 21.15 -0.27 0.20
N THR A 245 20.27 -0.79 -0.66
CA THR A 245 18.95 -1.28 -0.26
C THR A 245 19.08 -2.55 0.60
N LEU A 246 19.92 -3.50 0.18
CA LEU A 246 20.17 -4.73 0.94
C LEU A 246 20.81 -4.42 2.31
N ALA A 247 21.75 -3.48 2.35
CA ALA A 247 22.34 -3.02 3.61
C ALA A 247 21.31 -2.30 4.50
N GLY A 248 20.36 -1.58 3.91
CA GLY A 248 19.24 -0.96 4.62
C GLY A 248 18.36 -1.99 5.33
N VAL A 249 18.00 -3.07 4.64
CA VAL A 249 17.24 -4.19 5.22
C VAL A 249 18.05 -4.92 6.30
N GLU A 250 19.35 -5.14 6.07
CA GLU A 250 20.21 -5.86 7.03
C GLU A 250 20.36 -5.13 8.36
N ARG A 251 20.39 -3.80 8.37
CA ARG A 251 20.51 -2.99 9.59
C ARG A 251 19.29 -3.00 10.50
N VAL A 252 18.14 -3.45 10.04
CA VAL A 252 16.90 -3.48 10.85
C VAL A 252 17.11 -4.39 12.07
N THR A 253 16.79 -3.90 13.26
CA THR A 253 16.89 -4.62 14.54
C THR A 253 15.51 -5.00 15.08
N ALA A 254 15.46 -5.88 16.08
CA ALA A 254 14.22 -6.20 16.79
C ALA A 254 13.65 -4.99 17.53
N ASP A 255 14.51 -4.13 18.07
CA ASP A 255 14.11 -2.89 18.75
C ASP A 255 13.47 -1.88 17.77
N ASP A 256 14.04 -1.77 16.55
CA ASP A 256 13.43 -0.96 15.49
C ASP A 256 12.05 -1.48 15.11
N MET A 257 11.90 -2.80 15.03
CA MET A 257 10.61 -3.44 14.72
C MET A 257 9.57 -3.11 15.77
N GLN A 258 9.91 -3.21 17.06
CA GLN A 258 9.01 -2.91 18.15
C GLN A 258 8.63 -1.42 18.18
N ARG A 259 9.62 -0.54 18.04
CA ARG A 259 9.41 0.92 17.96
C ARG A 259 8.45 1.29 16.84
N VAL A 260 8.68 0.77 15.63
CA VAL A 260 7.82 1.04 14.47
C VAL A 260 6.44 0.40 14.62
N ALA A 261 6.33 -0.79 15.23
CA ALA A 261 5.03 -1.39 15.55
C ALA A 261 4.23 -0.54 16.55
N HIS A 262 4.88 0.04 17.56
CA HIS A 262 4.22 0.99 18.48
C HIS A 262 3.71 2.25 17.78
N ASP A 263 4.48 2.78 16.84
CA ASP A 263 4.12 3.97 16.09
C ASP A 263 2.95 3.71 15.13
N LEU A 264 3.05 2.69 14.29
CA LEU A 264 2.04 2.39 13.27
C LEU A 264 0.75 1.79 13.85
N PHE A 265 0.83 1.05 14.94
CA PHE A 265 -0.29 0.40 15.60
C PHE A 265 -0.71 1.12 16.88
N ALA A 266 -0.68 2.45 16.84
CA ALA A 266 -1.18 3.27 17.95
C ALA A 266 -2.65 2.96 18.25
N ASP A 267 -3.06 3.05 19.51
CA ASP A 267 -4.46 2.81 19.86
C ASP A 267 -5.40 3.80 19.15
N GLY A 268 -6.54 3.29 18.72
CA GLY A 268 -7.52 4.07 17.96
C GLY A 268 -7.14 4.34 16.49
N SER A 269 -5.95 3.93 15.99
CA SER A 269 -5.51 4.17 14.61
C SER A 269 -6.17 3.23 13.57
N LEU A 270 -6.66 2.06 14.01
CA LEU A 270 -7.13 1.02 13.10
C LEU A 270 -8.47 1.38 12.46
N GLY A 271 -8.49 1.41 11.12
CA GLY A 271 -9.70 1.45 10.29
C GLY A 271 -10.13 0.04 9.89
N ALA A 272 -11.43 -0.17 9.69
CA ALA A 272 -12.00 -1.44 9.26
C ALA A 272 -13.12 -1.24 8.23
N THR A 273 -13.04 -1.97 7.13
CA THR A 273 -14.11 -2.07 6.12
C THR A 273 -14.45 -3.54 5.88
N VAL A 274 -15.73 -3.86 5.91
CA VAL A 274 -16.26 -5.21 5.65
C VAL A 274 -17.29 -5.12 4.53
N LEU A 275 -17.16 -6.00 3.55
CA LEU A 275 -18.09 -6.17 2.44
C LEU A 275 -18.51 -7.63 2.36
N GLY A 276 -19.80 -7.95 2.50
CA GLY A 276 -20.31 -9.33 2.45
C GLY A 276 -21.71 -9.46 2.96
N ALA A 277 -22.23 -10.70 3.01
CA ALA A 277 -23.55 -11.03 3.56
C ALA A 277 -23.48 -11.10 5.09
N VAL A 278 -23.27 -9.97 5.74
CA VAL A 278 -22.97 -9.85 7.19
C VAL A 278 -24.08 -9.10 7.95
N ASN A 279 -25.32 -9.50 7.70
CA ASN A 279 -26.49 -8.87 8.31
C ASN A 279 -26.35 -8.75 9.84
N GLY A 280 -26.45 -7.52 10.35
CA GLY A 280 -26.39 -7.24 11.78
C GLY A 280 -24.98 -7.24 12.40
N LEU A 281 -23.91 -7.44 11.61
CA LEU A 281 -22.54 -7.29 12.10
C LEU A 281 -22.29 -5.86 12.57
N LYS A 282 -21.87 -5.73 13.82
CA LYS A 282 -21.40 -4.48 14.40
C LYS A 282 -19.95 -4.64 14.84
N ILE A 283 -19.09 -3.77 14.36
CA ILE A 283 -17.69 -3.72 14.77
C ILE A 283 -17.54 -2.51 15.69
N SER A 284 -17.40 -2.76 17.00
CA SER A 284 -17.14 -1.68 17.97
C SER A 284 -15.71 -1.18 17.87
N ARG A 285 -15.48 0.08 18.27
CA ARG A 285 -14.12 0.62 18.34
C ARG A 285 -13.25 -0.14 19.36
N ASP A 286 -13.84 -0.62 20.46
CA ASP A 286 -13.15 -1.41 21.47
C ASP A 286 -12.59 -2.72 20.90
N ARG A 287 -13.31 -3.35 19.94
CA ARG A 287 -12.83 -4.55 19.23
C ARG A 287 -11.57 -4.26 18.40
N LEU A 288 -11.44 -3.04 17.89
CA LEU A 288 -10.32 -2.57 17.08
C LEU A 288 -9.22 -1.91 17.92
N SER A 289 -9.36 -1.84 19.25
CA SER A 289 -8.35 -1.27 20.12
C SER A 289 -7.04 -2.05 20.02
N LEU A 290 -5.93 -1.35 19.94
CA LEU A 290 -4.58 -1.91 19.85
C LEU A 290 -3.78 -1.76 21.17
N GLY A 291 -4.42 -1.28 22.23
CA GLY A 291 -3.79 -1.12 23.54
C GLY A 291 -2.94 0.12 23.67
#